data_3d6f569bdeb6b4257709d0bfa8e8f293
#
_entry.id   3d6f569bdeb6b4257709d0bfa8e8f293
#
_cell.length_a   1.000
_cell.length_b   1.000
_cell.length_c   1.000
_cell.angle_alpha   90.00
_cell.angle_beta   90.00
_cell.angle_gamma   90.00
#
_symmetry.space_group_name_H-M   'P 1'
#
loop_
_entity.id
_entity.type
_entity.pdbx_description
1 polymer ?
#
loop_
_entity_poly.entity_id
_entity_poly.type
_entity_poly.pdbx_seq_one_letter_code
_entity_poly.pdbx_strand_id
1 'polypeptide(L)'
;MEDLDRARVRGGAADEILRTLEMFGLHWDGRIEYQSERSEHYREALEALMALGATFECSCSRRERDGEGGYPGTCRPGPRRSGPTATRFRVEDVVVSVEDRLQGRCDFRLGERGDVIIRRRDGAFAYQLAVVVDDALQGVTDVVRGADLLDSTPWQIALQQSMKLPRPHYAHLPLVIEPSGQKLAKSKRSVPLDPASAGRQLHQALRLLQQDPPATLESEPAPVVLEWACGHWKPDRLRQVREVAAGQGASVRVGFAPPM
;
A
#
# COMPACT_ATOMS: atom_id res chain seq x y z
N MET A 1 -10.95 -6.54 -2.73
CA MET A 1 -10.23 -7.65 -2.01
C MET A 1 -8.99 -8.03 -2.80
N GLU A 2 -7.80 -7.89 -2.18
CA GLU A 2 -6.50 -8.11 -2.85
C GLU A 2 -6.08 -9.60 -2.75
N ASP A 3 -6.63 -10.44 -3.62
CA ASP A 3 -6.49 -11.90 -3.61
C ASP A 3 -5.77 -12.48 -4.84
N LEU A 4 -4.90 -11.70 -5.50
CA LEU A 4 -4.15 -12.13 -6.68
C LEU A 4 -3.17 -13.27 -6.43
N ASP A 5 -2.57 -13.34 -5.25
CA ASP A 5 -1.61 -14.39 -4.89
C ASP A 5 -2.35 -15.64 -4.35
N ARG A 6 -3.02 -16.35 -5.26
CA ARG A 6 -3.86 -17.52 -4.93
C ARG A 6 -3.15 -18.57 -4.07
N ALA A 7 -1.84 -18.70 -4.19
CA ALA A 7 -1.05 -19.66 -3.40
C ALA A 7 -0.96 -19.27 -1.90
N ARG A 8 -1.20 -18.00 -1.57
CA ARG A 8 -1.16 -17.47 -0.20
C ARG A 8 -2.53 -17.15 0.37
N VAL A 9 -3.57 -17.17 -0.46
CA VAL A 9 -4.94 -16.94 0.01
C VAL A 9 -5.41 -18.15 0.83
N ARG A 10 -5.75 -17.89 2.09
CA ARG A 10 -6.39 -18.89 2.96
C ARG A 10 -7.90 -18.89 2.69
N GLY A 11 -8.49 -20.07 2.52
CA GLY A 11 -9.94 -20.20 2.37
C GLY A 11 -10.68 -19.53 3.53
N GLY A 12 -11.72 -18.75 3.24
CA GLY A 12 -12.52 -18.01 4.22
C GLY A 12 -11.89 -16.72 4.75
N ALA A 13 -10.65 -16.38 4.37
CA ALA A 13 -9.98 -15.17 4.86
C ALA A 13 -10.71 -13.88 4.46
N ALA A 14 -11.27 -13.82 3.25
CA ALA A 14 -12.05 -12.67 2.79
C ALA A 14 -13.28 -12.45 3.68
N ASP A 15 -14.05 -13.50 3.95
CA ASP A 15 -15.24 -13.41 4.79
C ASP A 15 -14.90 -13.04 6.24
N GLU A 16 -13.76 -13.52 6.75
CA GLU A 16 -13.25 -13.17 8.08
C GLU A 16 -12.90 -11.68 8.16
N ILE A 17 -12.22 -11.14 7.14
CA ILE A 17 -11.88 -9.72 7.04
C ILE A 17 -13.15 -8.87 7.00
N LEU A 18 -14.13 -9.21 6.15
CA LEU A 18 -15.36 -8.45 6.01
C LEU A 18 -16.17 -8.42 7.31
N ARG A 19 -16.37 -9.59 7.94
CA ARG A 19 -17.03 -9.67 9.26
C ARG A 19 -16.30 -8.86 10.31
N THR A 20 -14.98 -8.89 10.32
CA THR A 20 -14.19 -8.10 11.26
C THR A 20 -14.41 -6.60 11.03
N LEU A 21 -14.37 -6.13 9.79
CA LEU A 21 -14.65 -4.73 9.47
C LEU A 21 -16.04 -4.31 9.95
N GLU A 22 -17.08 -5.10 9.67
CA GLU A 22 -18.45 -4.84 10.13
C GLU A 22 -18.54 -4.75 11.66
N MET A 23 -17.90 -5.68 12.38
CA MET A 23 -17.90 -5.67 13.85
C MET A 23 -17.14 -4.48 14.45
N PHE A 24 -16.20 -3.90 13.71
CA PHE A 24 -15.53 -2.65 14.06
C PHE A 24 -16.33 -1.41 13.60
N GLY A 25 -17.49 -1.57 12.96
CA GLY A 25 -18.30 -0.47 12.43
C GLY A 25 -17.71 0.18 11.19
N LEU A 26 -16.75 -0.49 10.53
CA LEU A 26 -16.09 -0.03 9.31
C LEU A 26 -16.80 -0.66 8.10
N HIS A 27 -17.77 0.07 7.57
CA HIS A 27 -18.57 -0.35 6.43
C HIS A 27 -17.96 0.14 5.13
N TRP A 28 -18.37 -0.49 4.01
CA TRP A 28 -17.99 -0.11 2.66
C TRP A 28 -19.23 0.21 1.84
N ASP A 29 -19.04 0.96 0.78
CA ASP A 29 -20.09 1.29 -0.17
C ASP A 29 -20.06 0.35 -1.38
N GLY A 30 -21.23 -0.06 -1.84
CA GLY A 30 -21.38 -0.81 -3.07
C GLY A 30 -20.89 -2.25 -3.02
N ARG A 31 -20.51 -2.76 -4.18
CA ARG A 31 -20.08 -4.15 -4.37
C ARG A 31 -18.62 -4.35 -3.95
N ILE A 32 -18.36 -5.50 -3.33
CA ILE A 32 -16.97 -5.93 -3.04
C ILE A 32 -16.38 -6.56 -4.30
N GLU A 33 -15.28 -5.97 -4.78
CA GLU A 33 -14.54 -6.49 -5.92
C GLU A 33 -13.40 -7.40 -5.47
N TYR A 34 -13.23 -8.54 -6.16
CA TYR A 34 -12.13 -9.48 -5.94
C TYR A 34 -11.14 -9.36 -7.10
N GLN A 35 -9.88 -9.08 -6.81
CA GLN A 35 -8.85 -8.92 -7.85
C GLN A 35 -8.66 -10.20 -8.68
N SER A 36 -8.83 -11.36 -8.08
CA SER A 36 -8.76 -12.65 -8.77
C SER A 36 -9.81 -12.82 -9.90
N GLU A 37 -10.90 -12.08 -9.86
CA GLU A 37 -11.99 -12.08 -10.85
C GLU A 37 -11.80 -11.00 -11.94
N ARG A 38 -10.82 -10.10 -11.77
CA ARG A 38 -10.63 -8.90 -12.60
C ARG A 38 -9.46 -9.02 -13.59
N SER A 39 -8.95 -10.22 -13.81
CA SER A 39 -7.77 -10.49 -14.65
C SER A 39 -7.89 -9.95 -16.08
N GLU A 40 -9.10 -9.79 -16.60
CA GLU A 40 -9.34 -9.21 -17.93
C GLU A 40 -8.91 -7.74 -17.98
N HIS A 41 -9.33 -6.92 -17.02
CA HIS A 41 -8.96 -5.51 -16.95
C HIS A 41 -7.45 -5.32 -16.83
N TYR A 42 -6.77 -6.19 -16.06
CA TYR A 42 -5.32 -6.12 -15.94
C TYR A 42 -4.61 -6.55 -17.23
N ARG A 43 -5.19 -7.46 -18.00
CA ARG A 43 -4.68 -7.88 -19.31
C ARG A 43 -4.78 -6.74 -20.31
N GLU A 44 -5.96 -6.10 -20.40
CA GLU A 44 -6.17 -4.93 -21.26
C GLU A 44 -5.18 -3.79 -20.94
N ALA A 45 -4.98 -3.50 -19.65
CA ALA A 45 -4.02 -2.50 -19.21
C ALA A 45 -2.58 -2.88 -19.57
N LEU A 46 -2.21 -4.16 -19.42
CA LEU A 46 -0.90 -4.66 -19.82
C LEU A 46 -0.69 -4.53 -21.33
N GLU A 47 -1.67 -4.92 -22.13
CA GLU A 47 -1.63 -4.84 -23.60
C GLU A 47 -1.49 -3.37 -24.07
N ALA A 48 -2.20 -2.45 -23.42
CA ALA A 48 -2.05 -1.02 -23.69
C ALA A 48 -0.62 -0.53 -23.39
N LEU A 49 -0.04 -0.93 -22.26
CA LEU A 49 1.36 -0.59 -21.91
C LEU A 49 2.37 -1.23 -22.88
N MET A 50 2.12 -2.45 -23.37
CA MET A 50 2.93 -3.11 -24.38
C MET A 50 2.87 -2.36 -25.71
N ALA A 51 1.70 -1.96 -26.15
CA ALA A 51 1.50 -1.18 -27.39
C ALA A 51 2.23 0.18 -27.34
N LEU A 52 2.38 0.78 -26.16
CA LEU A 52 3.17 1.99 -25.92
C LEU A 52 4.69 1.74 -25.87
N GLY A 53 5.15 0.48 -25.93
CA GLY A 53 6.57 0.14 -25.74
C GLY A 53 7.07 0.38 -24.30
N ALA A 54 6.13 0.57 -23.37
CA ALA A 54 6.43 0.87 -21.96
C ALA A 54 6.74 -0.37 -21.11
N THR A 55 6.89 -1.53 -21.72
CA THR A 55 7.17 -2.79 -21.03
C THR A 55 8.31 -3.57 -21.66
N PHE A 56 8.84 -4.54 -20.94
CA PHE A 56 9.79 -5.53 -21.45
C PHE A 56 9.79 -6.80 -20.61
N GLU A 57 10.23 -7.90 -21.22
CA GLU A 57 10.32 -9.20 -20.57
C GLU A 57 11.64 -9.36 -19.80
N CYS A 58 11.56 -9.85 -18.56
CA CYS A 58 12.69 -9.98 -17.64
C CYS A 58 12.86 -11.41 -17.15
N SER A 59 14.04 -12.00 -17.44
CA SER A 59 14.43 -13.33 -16.98
C SER A 59 15.35 -13.35 -15.76
N CYS A 60 15.62 -12.19 -15.11
CA CYS A 60 16.50 -12.07 -13.95
C CYS A 60 15.97 -12.86 -12.74
N SER A 61 16.85 -13.56 -12.03
CA SER A 61 16.56 -14.21 -10.76
C SER A 61 16.27 -13.19 -9.65
N ARG A 62 15.77 -13.64 -8.48
CA ARG A 62 15.55 -12.77 -7.33
C ARG A 62 16.84 -12.07 -6.89
N ARG A 63 17.96 -12.80 -6.83
CA ARG A 63 19.30 -12.26 -6.49
C ARG A 63 19.77 -11.11 -7.39
N GLU A 64 19.46 -11.18 -8.69
CA GLU A 64 19.85 -10.16 -9.67
C GLU A 64 18.94 -8.94 -9.65
N ARG A 65 17.82 -9.01 -8.92
CA ARG A 65 16.82 -7.92 -8.76
C ARG A 65 17.04 -7.09 -7.51
N ASP A 66 17.54 -7.74 -6.45
CA ASP A 66 17.55 -7.23 -5.07
C ASP A 66 18.90 -6.55 -4.73
N GLY A 67 19.60 -6.00 -5.73
CA GLY A 67 20.77 -5.15 -5.49
C GLY A 67 20.40 -3.82 -4.85
N GLU A 68 21.32 -3.22 -4.10
CA GLU A 68 21.19 -1.85 -3.62
C GLU A 68 20.96 -0.91 -4.81
N GLY A 69 19.90 -0.07 -4.76
CA GLY A 69 19.62 0.91 -5.81
C GLY A 69 18.60 0.49 -6.87
N GLY A 70 17.78 -0.54 -6.61
CA GLY A 70 16.68 -0.93 -7.51
C GLY A 70 17.12 -1.79 -8.70
N TYR A 71 16.21 -2.01 -9.64
CA TYR A 71 16.48 -2.87 -10.80
C TYR A 71 17.28 -2.11 -11.89
N PRO A 72 18.49 -2.60 -12.29
CA PRO A 72 19.41 -1.85 -13.16
C PRO A 72 19.04 -1.86 -14.66
N GLY A 73 17.86 -2.36 -15.06
CA GLY A 73 17.45 -2.39 -16.46
C GLY A 73 18.09 -3.48 -17.32
N THR A 74 18.71 -4.48 -16.71
CA THR A 74 19.52 -5.53 -17.37
C THR A 74 18.83 -6.24 -18.53
N CYS A 75 17.51 -6.44 -18.48
CA CYS A 75 16.72 -7.08 -19.53
C CYS A 75 15.96 -6.10 -20.44
N ARG A 76 16.21 -4.81 -20.38
CA ARG A 76 15.58 -3.84 -21.30
C ARG A 76 15.81 -4.14 -22.78
N PRO A 77 17.00 -4.67 -23.21
CA PRO A 77 17.21 -5.11 -24.58
C PRO A 77 16.56 -6.45 -24.94
N GLY A 78 16.12 -7.21 -23.94
CA GLY A 78 15.51 -8.54 -24.07
C GLY A 78 15.90 -9.47 -22.92
N PRO A 79 15.17 -10.59 -22.73
CA PRO A 79 15.48 -11.56 -21.70
C PRO A 79 16.82 -12.26 -21.96
N ARG A 80 17.65 -12.42 -20.92
CA ARG A 80 18.99 -13.02 -21.00
C ARG A 80 18.97 -14.56 -20.95
N ARG A 81 17.86 -15.15 -20.55
CA ARG A 81 17.70 -16.60 -20.38
C ARG A 81 16.40 -17.04 -21.02
N SER A 82 16.40 -18.25 -21.57
CA SER A 82 15.18 -18.93 -22.00
C SER A 82 14.30 -19.32 -20.80
N GLY A 83 13.01 -19.49 -21.02
CA GLY A 83 12.03 -19.90 -20.02
C GLY A 83 11.08 -18.77 -19.57
N PRO A 84 10.31 -19.01 -18.51
CA PRO A 84 9.31 -18.05 -18.06
C PRO A 84 9.91 -16.70 -17.63
N THR A 85 9.30 -15.62 -18.09
CA THR A 85 9.70 -14.24 -17.82
C THR A 85 8.69 -13.53 -16.95
N ALA A 86 9.12 -12.48 -16.27
CA ALA A 86 8.24 -11.49 -15.68
C ALA A 86 8.18 -10.28 -16.61
N THR A 87 7.02 -9.64 -16.73
CA THR A 87 6.90 -8.39 -17.46
C THR A 87 7.15 -7.22 -16.52
N ARG A 88 8.04 -6.31 -16.91
CA ARG A 88 8.33 -5.08 -16.18
C ARG A 88 7.79 -3.86 -16.90
N PHE A 89 7.33 -2.89 -16.13
CA PHE A 89 7.09 -1.54 -16.60
C PHE A 89 8.43 -0.80 -16.65
N ARG A 90 8.73 -0.23 -17.83
CA ARG A 90 9.94 0.57 -18.08
C ARG A 90 9.73 1.96 -17.48
N VAL A 91 10.59 2.36 -16.56
CA VAL A 91 10.57 3.72 -16.02
C VAL A 91 11.63 4.59 -16.69
N GLU A 92 11.32 5.87 -16.84
CA GLU A 92 12.27 6.88 -17.24
C GLU A 92 13.01 7.45 -16.03
N ASP A 93 14.19 8.04 -16.24
CA ASP A 93 14.94 8.73 -15.19
C ASP A 93 14.36 10.13 -14.95
N VAL A 94 13.19 10.16 -14.35
CA VAL A 94 12.47 11.39 -14.03
C VAL A 94 12.21 11.49 -12.54
N VAL A 95 12.01 12.69 -12.02
CA VAL A 95 11.56 12.93 -10.66
C VAL A 95 10.04 12.92 -10.64
N VAL A 96 9.47 12.05 -9.82
CA VAL A 96 8.04 12.01 -9.53
C VAL A 96 7.80 12.61 -8.14
N SER A 97 7.04 13.70 -8.11
CA SER A 97 6.61 14.33 -6.85
C SER A 97 5.30 13.71 -6.38
N VAL A 98 5.30 13.23 -5.14
CA VAL A 98 4.12 12.76 -4.42
C VAL A 98 3.71 13.85 -3.44
N GLU A 99 2.58 14.50 -3.70
CA GLU A 99 1.97 15.44 -2.76
C GLU A 99 1.10 14.64 -1.79
N ASP A 100 1.69 14.28 -0.64
CA ASP A 100 1.01 13.48 0.37
C ASP A 100 0.41 14.35 1.46
N ARG A 101 -0.87 14.11 1.80
CA ARG A 101 -1.59 14.95 2.77
C ARG A 101 -1.00 14.88 4.19
N LEU A 102 -0.30 13.78 4.53
CA LEU A 102 0.31 13.60 5.86
C LEU A 102 1.83 13.71 5.81
N GLN A 103 2.48 13.12 4.80
CA GLN A 103 3.94 13.11 4.70
C GLN A 103 4.51 14.35 3.99
N GLY A 104 3.61 15.20 3.41
CA GLY A 104 4.01 16.37 2.63
C GLY A 104 4.57 15.98 1.26
N ARG A 105 5.29 16.89 0.62
CA ARG A 105 5.91 16.65 -0.67
C ARG A 105 7.09 15.69 -0.52
N CYS A 106 7.03 14.59 -1.26
CA CYS A 106 8.10 13.59 -1.35
C CYS A 106 8.52 13.45 -2.82
N ASP A 107 9.76 13.78 -3.12
CA ASP A 107 10.32 13.68 -4.47
C ASP A 107 11.12 12.39 -4.63
N PHE A 108 10.84 11.63 -5.70
CA PHE A 108 11.43 10.32 -5.96
C PHE A 108 12.01 10.27 -7.37
N ARG A 109 13.29 9.95 -7.49
CA ARG A 109 13.92 9.71 -8.78
C ARG A 109 13.65 8.27 -9.24
N LEU A 110 12.82 8.09 -10.27
CA LEU A 110 12.41 6.75 -10.73
C LEU A 110 13.57 5.92 -11.28
N GLY A 111 14.56 6.57 -11.91
CA GLY A 111 15.76 5.88 -12.41
C GLY A 111 16.52 5.14 -11.31
N GLU A 112 16.62 5.71 -10.12
CA GLU A 112 17.26 5.08 -8.95
C GLU A 112 16.44 3.91 -8.40
N ARG A 113 15.12 3.92 -8.57
CA ARG A 113 14.22 2.83 -8.13
C ARG A 113 14.14 1.69 -9.13
N GLY A 114 14.44 1.96 -10.39
CA GLY A 114 14.42 1.00 -11.49
C GLY A 114 13.02 0.52 -11.89
N ASP A 115 13.01 -0.35 -12.89
CA ASP A 115 11.80 -0.87 -13.51
C ASP A 115 11.05 -1.83 -12.57
N VAL A 116 9.72 -1.68 -12.48
CA VAL A 116 8.89 -2.46 -11.56
C VAL A 116 8.21 -3.64 -12.27
N ILE A 117 8.05 -4.75 -11.57
CA ILE A 117 7.30 -5.90 -12.09
C ILE A 117 5.81 -5.59 -12.05
N ILE A 118 5.14 -5.75 -13.20
CA ILE A 118 3.68 -5.60 -13.35
C ILE A 118 2.98 -6.94 -13.65
N ARG A 119 3.72 -7.94 -14.17
CA ARG A 119 3.26 -9.33 -14.29
C ARG A 119 4.38 -10.27 -13.87
N ARG A 120 4.07 -11.23 -13.01
CA ARG A 120 5.01 -12.21 -12.46
C ARG A 120 5.29 -13.33 -13.47
N ARG A 121 6.36 -14.11 -13.24
CA ARG A 121 6.71 -15.27 -14.07
C ARG A 121 5.69 -16.39 -14.08
N ASP A 122 4.94 -16.52 -12.99
CA ASP A 122 3.83 -17.49 -12.87
C ASP A 122 2.55 -17.02 -13.57
N GLY A 123 2.60 -15.87 -14.25
CA GLY A 123 1.50 -15.28 -14.98
C GLY A 123 0.58 -14.39 -14.14
N ALA A 124 0.70 -14.37 -12.83
CA ALA A 124 -0.10 -13.51 -11.97
C ALA A 124 0.26 -12.02 -12.15
N PHE A 125 -0.74 -11.16 -12.16
CA PHE A 125 -0.52 -9.71 -12.17
C PHE A 125 0.07 -9.26 -10.85
N ALA A 126 0.92 -8.26 -10.88
CA ALA A 126 1.53 -7.70 -9.68
C ALA A 126 0.67 -6.57 -9.10
N TYR A 127 0.78 -6.39 -7.79
CA TYR A 127 0.08 -5.36 -7.02
C TYR A 127 0.13 -3.98 -7.70
N GLN A 128 1.29 -3.57 -8.20
CA GLN A 128 1.49 -2.23 -8.77
C GLN A 128 0.58 -1.94 -9.98
N LEU A 129 0.30 -2.93 -10.83
CA LEU A 129 -0.63 -2.77 -11.94
C LEU A 129 -2.08 -2.87 -11.45
N ALA A 130 -2.37 -3.89 -10.66
CA ALA A 130 -3.74 -4.19 -10.26
C ALA A 130 -4.38 -3.05 -9.46
N VAL A 131 -3.67 -2.49 -8.47
CA VAL A 131 -4.20 -1.39 -7.65
C VAL A 131 -4.47 -0.14 -8.48
N VAL A 132 -3.59 0.18 -9.45
CA VAL A 132 -3.77 1.36 -10.32
C VAL A 132 -4.99 1.22 -11.24
N VAL A 133 -5.18 0.03 -11.80
CA VAL A 133 -6.34 -0.27 -12.66
C VAL A 133 -7.64 -0.27 -11.85
N ASP A 134 -7.63 -0.92 -10.69
CA ASP A 134 -8.81 -1.01 -9.83
C ASP A 134 -9.23 0.35 -9.28
N ASP A 135 -8.30 1.15 -8.77
CA ASP A 135 -8.58 2.50 -8.28
C ASP A 135 -9.23 3.36 -9.36
N ALA A 136 -8.71 3.29 -10.60
CA ALA A 136 -9.25 4.05 -11.71
C ALA A 136 -10.67 3.58 -12.10
N LEU A 137 -10.90 2.26 -12.20
CA LEU A 137 -12.19 1.68 -12.58
C LEU A 137 -13.27 1.88 -11.51
N GLN A 138 -12.87 1.91 -10.24
CA GLN A 138 -13.76 2.17 -9.11
C GLN A 138 -13.95 3.66 -8.81
N GLY A 139 -13.25 4.55 -9.52
CA GLY A 139 -13.34 5.99 -9.33
C GLY A 139 -12.78 6.47 -8.00
N VAL A 140 -11.75 5.79 -7.47
CA VAL A 140 -11.09 6.17 -6.21
C VAL A 140 -10.40 7.52 -6.37
N THR A 141 -10.79 8.49 -5.55
CA THR A 141 -10.22 9.84 -5.55
C THR A 141 -9.20 10.07 -4.45
N ASP A 142 -9.25 9.28 -3.39
CA ASP A 142 -8.41 9.43 -2.20
C ASP A 142 -7.94 8.06 -1.70
N VAL A 143 -6.62 7.88 -1.59
CA VAL A 143 -5.97 6.67 -1.12
C VAL A 143 -5.36 6.93 0.26
N VAL A 144 -5.90 6.27 1.29
CA VAL A 144 -5.37 6.31 2.65
C VAL A 144 -4.80 4.94 3.00
N ARG A 145 -3.49 4.86 3.27
CA ARG A 145 -2.81 3.57 3.51
C ARG A 145 -1.55 3.72 4.36
N GLY A 146 -0.89 2.63 4.70
CA GLY A 146 0.35 2.65 5.50
C GLY A 146 1.54 3.26 4.76
N ALA A 147 2.45 3.91 5.49
CA ALA A 147 3.65 4.57 4.96
C ALA A 147 4.65 3.59 4.32
N ASP A 148 4.52 2.28 4.54
CA ASP A 148 5.31 1.25 3.84
C ASP A 148 5.01 1.19 2.32
N LEU A 149 3.89 1.76 1.89
CA LEU A 149 3.52 1.86 0.48
C LEU A 149 3.86 3.22 -0.16
N LEU A 150 4.38 4.18 0.62
CA LEU A 150 4.80 5.47 0.08
C LEU A 150 5.88 5.30 -1.01
N ASP A 151 6.81 4.39 -0.80
CA ASP A 151 7.87 4.07 -1.76
C ASP A 151 7.36 3.38 -3.05
N SER A 152 6.17 2.80 -3.03
CA SER A 152 5.50 2.25 -4.22
C SER A 152 4.75 3.30 -5.04
N THR A 153 4.37 4.40 -4.41
CA THR A 153 3.52 5.44 -5.01
C THR A 153 4.10 6.06 -6.31
N PRO A 154 5.42 6.34 -6.43
CA PRO A 154 5.95 6.91 -7.66
C PRO A 154 5.82 5.99 -8.88
N TRP A 155 5.93 4.65 -8.73
CA TRP A 155 5.65 3.71 -9.82
C TRP A 155 4.17 3.70 -10.21
N GLN A 156 3.27 3.77 -9.23
CA GLN A 156 1.83 3.83 -9.47
C GLN A 156 1.44 5.11 -10.21
N ILE A 157 2.02 6.25 -9.84
CA ILE A 157 1.83 7.53 -10.56
C ILE A 157 2.36 7.44 -11.99
N ALA A 158 3.53 6.83 -12.21
CA ALA A 158 4.07 6.65 -13.56
C ALA A 158 3.19 5.75 -14.43
N LEU A 159 2.61 4.69 -13.85
CA LEU A 159 1.63 3.82 -14.52
C LEU A 159 0.34 4.59 -14.86
N GLN A 160 -0.20 5.36 -13.91
CA GLN A 160 -1.37 6.22 -14.13
C GLN A 160 -1.13 7.20 -15.29
N GLN A 161 0.02 7.87 -15.30
CA GLN A 161 0.40 8.81 -16.37
C GLN A 161 0.51 8.12 -17.73
N SER A 162 1.19 6.95 -17.79
CA SER A 162 1.36 6.20 -19.05
C SER A 162 0.03 5.71 -19.62
N MET A 163 -0.91 5.33 -18.79
CA MET A 163 -2.25 4.87 -19.18
C MET A 163 -3.28 6.01 -19.25
N LYS A 164 -2.89 7.26 -18.96
CA LYS A 164 -3.78 8.44 -18.90
C LYS A 164 -4.95 8.24 -17.92
N LEU A 165 -4.70 7.55 -16.80
CA LEU A 165 -5.67 7.33 -15.75
C LEU A 165 -5.67 8.52 -14.75
N PRO A 166 -6.78 8.75 -14.03
CA PRO A 166 -6.83 9.77 -12.99
C PRO A 166 -5.84 9.44 -11.88
N ARG A 167 -5.23 10.46 -11.30
CA ARG A 167 -4.35 10.34 -10.15
C ARG A 167 -5.13 10.65 -8.87
N PRO A 168 -5.25 9.71 -7.91
CA PRO A 168 -5.88 9.98 -6.64
C PRO A 168 -5.00 10.87 -5.75
N HIS A 169 -5.58 11.46 -4.72
CA HIS A 169 -4.86 12.04 -3.60
C HIS A 169 -4.34 10.94 -2.67
N TYR A 170 -3.19 11.16 -2.05
CA TYR A 170 -2.57 10.18 -1.17
C TYR A 170 -2.46 10.71 0.27
N ALA A 171 -2.64 9.83 1.24
CA ALA A 171 -2.37 10.07 2.64
C ALA A 171 -1.74 8.81 3.25
N HIS A 172 -0.44 8.85 3.59
CA HIS A 172 0.26 7.70 4.15
C HIS A 172 0.34 7.81 5.68
N LEU A 173 -0.39 6.92 6.35
CA LEU A 173 -0.45 6.80 7.81
C LEU A 173 0.83 6.16 8.37
N PRO A 174 1.24 6.51 9.61
CA PRO A 174 2.42 5.93 10.22
C PRO A 174 2.28 4.41 10.42
N LEU A 175 3.40 3.71 10.31
CA LEU A 175 3.50 2.30 10.65
C LEU A 175 3.65 2.12 12.15
N VAL A 176 3.00 1.11 12.71
CA VAL A 176 3.24 0.69 14.08
C VAL A 176 4.46 -0.23 14.10
N ILE A 177 5.50 0.19 14.81
CA ILE A 177 6.74 -0.56 14.98
C ILE A 177 6.91 -1.05 16.43
N GLU A 178 7.56 -2.19 16.59
CA GLU A 178 7.98 -2.68 17.90
C GLU A 178 9.23 -1.91 18.40
N PRO A 179 9.55 -2.01 19.70
CA PRO A 179 10.80 -1.44 20.22
C PRO A 179 12.06 -1.95 19.51
N SER A 180 11.97 -3.11 18.86
CA SER A 180 13.04 -3.69 18.01
C SER A 180 13.21 -3.00 16.65
N GLY A 181 12.35 -2.04 16.29
CA GLY A 181 12.30 -1.42 14.97
C GLY A 181 11.60 -2.26 13.89
N GLN A 182 11.07 -3.42 14.23
CA GLN A 182 10.33 -4.26 13.28
C GLN A 182 8.86 -3.84 13.18
N LYS A 183 8.29 -3.88 11.97
CA LYS A 183 6.85 -3.66 11.77
C LYS A 183 6.04 -4.67 12.60
N LEU A 184 5.08 -4.18 13.39
CA LEU A 184 4.25 -5.01 14.30
C LEU A 184 3.59 -6.19 13.58
N ALA A 185 3.11 -6.01 12.36
CA ALA A 185 2.45 -7.06 11.57
C ALA A 185 3.37 -8.24 11.17
N LYS A 186 4.70 -8.08 11.24
CA LYS A 186 5.68 -9.16 10.96
C LYS A 186 6.15 -9.88 12.22
N SER A 187 5.71 -9.42 13.38
CA SER A 187 6.07 -9.97 14.67
C SER A 187 5.23 -11.21 14.98
N LYS A 188 5.85 -12.22 15.59
CA LYS A 188 5.16 -13.37 16.19
C LYS A 188 4.29 -12.96 17.40
N ARG A 189 4.35 -11.69 17.82
CA ARG A 189 3.62 -11.12 18.95
C ARG A 189 2.41 -10.27 18.52
N SER A 190 2.11 -10.19 17.22
CA SER A 190 0.90 -9.50 16.77
C SER A 190 -0.32 -10.21 17.36
N VAL A 191 -1.09 -9.49 18.16
CA VAL A 191 -2.34 -9.99 18.71
C VAL A 191 -3.40 -9.88 17.61
N PRO A 192 -4.14 -10.95 17.31
CA PRO A 192 -5.27 -10.87 16.38
C PRO A 192 -6.28 -9.81 16.82
N LEU A 193 -6.98 -9.23 15.87
CA LEU A 193 -8.13 -8.39 16.19
C LEU A 193 -9.20 -9.23 16.87
N ASP A 194 -9.73 -8.70 17.97
CA ASP A 194 -10.81 -9.31 18.73
C ASP A 194 -12.07 -8.46 18.60
N PRO A 195 -13.05 -8.91 17.82
CA PRO A 195 -14.30 -8.17 17.62
C PRO A 195 -15.06 -7.88 18.93
N ALA A 196 -14.93 -8.74 19.95
CA ALA A 196 -15.59 -8.51 21.24
C ALA A 196 -15.04 -7.29 22.01
N SER A 197 -13.83 -6.85 21.65
CA SER A 197 -13.19 -5.66 22.21
C SER A 197 -12.94 -4.55 21.17
N ALA A 198 -13.77 -4.48 20.12
CA ALA A 198 -13.58 -3.56 18.98
C ALA A 198 -13.46 -2.10 19.43
N GLY A 199 -14.31 -1.61 20.34
CA GLY A 199 -14.23 -0.24 20.85
C GLY A 199 -12.90 0.06 21.52
N ARG A 200 -12.42 -0.81 22.41
CA ARG A 200 -11.11 -0.70 23.05
C ARG A 200 -9.97 -0.67 22.03
N GLN A 201 -10.01 -1.55 21.03
CA GLN A 201 -8.98 -1.59 19.99
C GLN A 201 -8.99 -0.35 19.11
N LEU A 202 -10.16 0.20 18.78
CA LEU A 202 -10.28 1.50 18.11
C LEU A 202 -9.72 2.64 18.96
N HIS A 203 -10.03 2.66 20.26
CA HIS A 203 -9.44 3.64 21.19
C HIS A 203 -7.90 3.54 21.19
N GLN A 204 -7.33 2.34 21.25
CA GLN A 204 -5.88 2.13 21.15
C GLN A 204 -5.32 2.61 19.80
N ALA A 205 -6.01 2.32 18.69
CA ALA A 205 -5.62 2.81 17.36
C ALA A 205 -5.61 4.34 17.29
N LEU A 206 -6.61 5.01 17.87
CA LEU A 206 -6.65 6.48 17.97
C LEU A 206 -5.48 7.03 18.77
N ARG A 207 -5.08 6.37 19.85
CA ARG A 207 -3.88 6.76 20.62
C ARG A 207 -2.61 6.62 19.79
N LEU A 208 -2.45 5.51 19.07
CA LEU A 208 -1.32 5.30 18.15
C LEU A 208 -1.30 6.37 17.05
N LEU A 209 -2.46 6.76 16.56
CA LEU A 209 -2.65 7.86 15.61
C LEU A 209 -2.61 9.25 16.26
N GLN A 210 -2.16 9.36 17.52
CA GLN A 210 -1.96 10.61 18.27
C GLN A 210 -3.23 11.49 18.40
N GLN A 211 -4.43 10.87 18.40
CA GLN A 211 -5.69 11.62 18.44
C GLN A 211 -6.15 11.98 19.86
N ASP A 212 -5.46 11.49 20.91
CA ASP A 212 -5.76 11.73 22.33
C ASP A 212 -7.24 11.51 22.70
N PRO A 213 -7.80 10.31 22.44
CA PRO A 213 -9.17 10.02 22.84
C PRO A 213 -9.29 10.05 24.37
N PRO A 214 -10.39 10.61 24.92
CA PRO A 214 -10.62 10.57 26.36
C PRO A 214 -10.66 9.15 26.89
N ALA A 215 -10.14 8.92 28.10
CA ALA A 215 -10.08 7.59 28.70
C ALA A 215 -11.46 6.92 28.85
N THR A 216 -12.51 7.73 29.00
CA THR A 216 -13.90 7.24 29.08
C THR A 216 -14.35 6.48 27.82
N LEU A 217 -13.77 6.78 26.67
CA LEU A 217 -14.09 6.08 25.41
C LEU A 217 -13.50 4.66 25.35
N GLU A 218 -12.56 4.28 26.22
CA GLU A 218 -11.94 2.95 26.18
C GLU A 218 -12.95 1.81 26.43
N SER A 219 -14.00 2.08 27.19
CA SER A 219 -15.08 1.12 27.50
C SER A 219 -16.31 1.25 26.60
N GLU A 220 -16.32 2.22 25.69
CA GLU A 220 -17.44 2.45 24.81
C GLU A 220 -17.45 1.49 23.59
N PRO A 221 -18.63 1.21 23.02
CA PRO A 221 -18.73 0.38 21.82
C PRO A 221 -18.15 1.08 20.58
N ALA A 222 -17.74 0.26 19.58
CA ALA A 222 -17.09 0.75 18.36
C ALA A 222 -17.79 1.94 17.69
N PRO A 223 -19.12 1.98 17.51
CA PRO A 223 -19.80 3.12 16.87
C PRO A 223 -19.57 4.44 17.60
N VAL A 224 -19.60 4.44 18.94
CA VAL A 224 -19.39 5.65 19.76
C VAL A 224 -17.94 6.16 19.61
N VAL A 225 -16.97 5.24 19.60
CA VAL A 225 -15.57 5.58 19.41
C VAL A 225 -15.33 6.17 18.01
N LEU A 226 -15.96 5.60 16.98
CA LEU A 226 -15.84 6.09 15.60
C LEU A 226 -16.51 7.46 15.42
N GLU A 227 -17.69 7.67 15.99
CA GLU A 227 -18.38 8.97 15.96
C GLU A 227 -17.51 10.06 16.58
N TRP A 228 -16.94 9.78 17.76
CA TRP A 228 -16.00 10.69 18.39
C TRP A 228 -14.79 10.94 17.49
N ALA A 229 -14.22 9.89 16.90
CA ALA A 229 -13.07 10.01 16.01
C ALA A 229 -13.34 10.91 14.80
N CYS A 230 -14.50 10.75 14.15
CA CYS A 230 -14.89 11.58 13.01
C CYS A 230 -15.01 13.06 13.42
N GLY A 231 -15.58 13.37 14.59
CA GLY A 231 -15.76 14.73 15.08
C GLY A 231 -14.48 15.40 15.59
N HIS A 232 -13.45 14.62 15.96
CA HIS A 232 -12.24 15.13 16.63
C HIS A 232 -10.94 14.85 15.88
N TRP A 233 -11.01 14.34 14.65
CA TRP A 233 -9.84 13.98 13.84
C TRP A 233 -8.94 15.18 13.57
N LYS A 234 -7.65 15.03 13.90
CA LYS A 234 -6.62 16.07 13.73
C LYS A 234 -5.48 15.54 12.85
N PRO A 235 -5.58 15.62 11.51
CA PRO A 235 -4.56 15.10 10.60
C PRO A 235 -3.18 15.74 10.81
N ASP A 236 -3.13 17.00 11.24
CA ASP A 236 -1.88 17.72 11.49
C ASP A 236 -0.96 17.05 12.53
N ARG A 237 -1.52 16.25 13.42
CA ARG A 237 -0.75 15.47 14.40
C ARG A 237 0.08 14.36 13.77
N LEU A 238 -0.27 13.95 12.57
CA LEU A 238 0.42 12.90 11.81
C LEU A 238 1.35 13.44 10.73
N ARG A 239 1.50 14.77 10.64
CA ARG A 239 2.38 15.37 9.63
C ARG A 239 3.83 14.92 9.81
N GLN A 240 4.39 14.34 8.73
CA GLN A 240 5.76 13.80 8.66
C GLN A 240 6.06 12.72 9.71
N VAL A 241 5.02 12.05 10.22
CA VAL A 241 5.16 10.91 11.12
C VAL A 241 5.06 9.63 10.29
N ARG A 242 6.18 8.93 10.09
CA ARG A 242 6.21 7.67 9.30
C ARG A 242 6.05 6.43 10.17
N GLU A 243 6.41 6.52 11.44
CA GLU A 243 6.43 5.41 12.38
C GLU A 243 5.97 5.84 13.77
N VAL A 244 5.28 4.94 14.46
CA VAL A 244 4.89 5.09 15.87
C VAL A 244 5.21 3.81 16.62
N ALA A 245 5.72 3.94 17.86
CA ALA A 245 6.09 2.77 18.64
C ALA A 245 4.85 2.10 19.27
N ALA A 246 4.77 0.77 19.20
CA ALA A 246 3.81 -0.01 19.94
C ALA A 246 4.07 0.13 21.45
N GLY A 247 3.05 0.51 22.24
CA GLY A 247 3.13 0.56 23.71
C GLY A 247 3.56 1.89 24.33
N GLN A 248 3.76 2.96 23.57
CA GLN A 248 4.00 4.31 24.10
C GLN A 248 2.89 5.28 23.69
N GLY A 249 2.22 5.84 24.68
CA GLY A 249 1.31 6.98 24.52
C GLY A 249 2.07 8.31 24.40
N ALA A 250 3.22 8.34 23.74
CA ALA A 250 4.00 9.56 23.55
C ALA A 250 4.71 9.51 22.19
N SER A 251 4.63 10.61 21.47
CA SER A 251 5.17 10.82 20.13
C SER A 251 6.68 10.58 20.06
N VAL A 252 7.09 9.56 19.34
CA VAL A 252 8.46 9.49 18.82
C VAL A 252 8.44 10.10 17.43
N ARG A 253 8.85 11.35 17.30
CA ARG A 253 9.19 11.94 16.00
C ARG A 253 10.53 11.33 15.58
N VAL A 254 10.51 10.33 14.73
CA VAL A 254 11.71 9.89 14.02
C VAL A 254 11.89 10.86 12.86
N GLY A 255 12.72 11.88 13.07
CA GLY A 255 13.15 12.77 12.00
C GLY A 255 13.97 11.95 11.00
N PHE A 256 13.59 11.98 9.75
CA PHE A 256 14.38 11.44 8.66
C PHE A 256 15.51 12.43 8.33
N ALA A 257 16.75 11.98 8.45
CA ALA A 257 17.85 12.64 7.76
C ALA A 257 17.71 12.24 6.26
N PRO A 258 17.73 13.19 5.30
CA PRO A 258 17.77 12.83 3.90
C PRO A 258 19.04 12.00 3.64
N PRO A 259 19.00 11.00 2.75
CA PRO A 259 20.22 10.32 2.32
C PRO A 259 21.17 11.34 1.70
N MET A 260 22.43 11.32 2.17
CA MET A 260 23.52 12.10 1.58
C MET A 260 23.83 11.61 0.17
#